data_b646e1665d9d3e4fbf482a059f6ea237
#
_entry.id   b646e1665d9d3e4fbf482a059f6ea237
#
_cell.length_a   1.000
_cell.length_b   1.000
_cell.length_c   1.000
_cell.angle_alpha   90.00
_cell.angle_beta   90.00
_cell.angle_gamma   90.00
#
_symmetry.space_group_name_H-M   'P 1'
#
loop_
_entity.id
_entity.type
_entity.pdbx_description
1 polymer ?
#
loop_
_entity_poly.entity_id
_entity_poly.type
_entity_poly.pdbx_seq_one_letter_code
_entity_poly.pdbx_strand_id
1 'polypeptide(L)'
;MFYKSISRRQVIKQSSIALSGFVCFNSFSIFSNVYKMQQHNIFDVIIVGGSYAGLSASMALGRSLRKVLIIDSGKPCNAQTPHSHNFITQDGVPPNEIAMKARAQVEKYDTVNFYNGLAVSGKKVGGHFEIETQAGDQFKTRKLIFATGVKDIMPDIDGFSACWGKSVIHCPYCHGYEYSHQPTGILANGEMAFELAKLINNWTKDLTIFTNGDIMLDKGQLNKLLFHQIKVVNGEIASLNHNDGYLKEIETKDGKKYAINALYARPTFVQHCSIPLSFGCELTEQNHLKVDIFQKTNIPGIYACGDNTTMMRTVAAAVASGNMAGGMANRDLISEDF
;
A
#
# COMPACT_ATOMS: atom_id res chain seq x y z
N MET A 1 -8.76 -49.34 45.41
CA MET A 1 -8.17 -48.16 44.73
C MET A 1 -9.30 -47.21 44.39
N PHE A 2 -9.54 -46.17 45.20
CA PHE A 2 -10.68 -45.26 45.04
C PHE A 2 -10.27 -44.05 44.21
N TYR A 3 -10.86 -43.91 43.03
CA TYR A 3 -10.76 -42.71 42.21
C TYR A 3 -11.68 -41.63 42.82
N LYS A 4 -11.11 -40.53 43.30
CA LYS A 4 -11.85 -39.32 43.71
C LYS A 4 -12.22 -38.56 42.44
N SER A 5 -13.50 -38.44 42.11
CA SER A 5 -14.02 -37.63 41.01
C SER A 5 -13.89 -36.14 41.38
N ILE A 6 -13.20 -35.38 40.53
CA ILE A 6 -13.08 -33.92 40.66
C ILE A 6 -14.39 -33.28 40.14
N SER A 7 -15.01 -32.42 40.94
CA SER A 7 -16.27 -31.78 40.55
C SER A 7 -16.10 -30.75 39.44
N ARG A 8 -17.12 -30.60 38.58
CA ARG A 8 -17.14 -29.59 37.49
C ARG A 8 -16.84 -28.14 37.95
N ARG A 9 -17.15 -27.79 39.20
CA ARG A 9 -16.82 -26.48 39.79
C ARG A 9 -15.33 -26.27 40.08
N GLN A 10 -14.58 -27.31 40.36
CA GLN A 10 -13.11 -27.21 40.58
C GLN A 10 -12.37 -27.06 39.27
N VAL A 11 -12.82 -27.69 38.18
CA VAL A 11 -12.26 -27.54 36.85
C VAL A 11 -12.46 -26.13 36.32
N ILE A 12 -13.65 -25.53 36.53
CA ILE A 12 -13.96 -24.16 36.07
C ILE A 12 -13.12 -23.13 36.85
N LYS A 13 -12.89 -23.31 38.16
CA LYS A 13 -12.02 -22.39 38.90
C LYS A 13 -10.55 -22.47 38.52
N GLN A 14 -10.05 -23.63 38.17
CA GLN A 14 -8.66 -23.78 37.70
C GLN A 14 -8.48 -23.25 36.25
N SER A 15 -9.48 -23.41 35.39
CA SER A 15 -9.45 -22.84 34.03
C SER A 15 -9.53 -21.30 34.03
N SER A 16 -10.28 -20.68 34.96
CA SER A 16 -10.40 -19.23 35.05
C SER A 16 -9.13 -18.55 35.56
N ILE A 17 -8.36 -19.21 36.43
CA ILE A 17 -7.07 -18.69 36.93
C ILE A 17 -5.98 -18.85 35.87
N ALA A 18 -6.01 -19.90 35.03
CA ALA A 18 -5.07 -20.08 33.94
C ALA A 18 -5.30 -19.07 32.79
N LEU A 19 -6.58 -18.70 32.49
CA LEU A 19 -6.89 -17.74 31.45
C LEU A 19 -6.52 -16.28 31.81
N SER A 20 -6.73 -15.90 33.09
CA SER A 20 -6.35 -14.55 33.56
C SER A 20 -4.84 -14.36 33.69
N GLY A 21 -4.07 -15.40 33.98
CA GLY A 21 -2.61 -15.37 34.01
C GLY A 21 -2.00 -15.24 32.61
N PHE A 22 -2.60 -15.86 31.56
CA PHE A 22 -2.06 -15.85 30.23
C PHE A 22 -2.25 -14.48 29.51
N VAL A 23 -3.34 -13.76 29.78
CA VAL A 23 -3.60 -12.43 29.21
C VAL A 23 -2.70 -11.37 29.84
N CYS A 24 -2.39 -11.46 31.16
CA CYS A 24 -1.46 -10.52 31.79
C CYS A 24 0.01 -10.73 31.41
N PHE A 25 0.44 -11.97 31.14
CA PHE A 25 1.84 -12.25 30.79
C PHE A 25 2.21 -11.75 29.38
N ASN A 26 1.29 -11.82 28.41
CA ASN A 26 1.56 -11.30 27.05
C ASN A 26 1.59 -9.77 27.01
N SER A 27 0.75 -9.09 27.77
CA SER A 27 0.77 -7.62 27.84
C SER A 27 2.05 -7.10 28.51
N PHE A 28 2.54 -7.77 29.54
CA PHE A 28 3.75 -7.36 30.25
C PHE A 28 5.03 -7.57 29.41
N SER A 29 5.09 -8.63 28.59
CA SER A 29 6.25 -8.87 27.69
C SER A 29 6.31 -7.89 26.53
N ILE A 30 5.17 -7.41 26.02
CA ILE A 30 5.12 -6.39 24.98
C ILE A 30 5.59 -5.04 25.54
N PHE A 31 5.10 -4.63 26.71
CA PHE A 31 5.53 -3.39 27.37
C PHE A 31 7.01 -3.42 27.77
N SER A 32 7.53 -4.56 28.25
CA SER A 32 8.94 -4.68 28.61
C SER A 32 9.88 -4.63 27.40
N ASN A 33 9.45 -5.13 26.25
CA ASN A 33 10.22 -5.04 25.00
C ASN A 33 10.24 -3.62 24.44
N VAL A 34 9.10 -2.92 24.45
CA VAL A 34 9.03 -1.51 24.02
C VAL A 34 9.88 -0.63 24.94
N TYR A 35 9.80 -0.84 26.27
CA TYR A 35 10.60 -0.09 27.25
C TYR A 35 12.11 -0.35 27.10
N LYS A 36 12.53 -1.59 26.77
CA LYS A 36 13.94 -1.91 26.44
C LYS A 36 14.38 -1.27 25.13
N MET A 37 13.49 -1.13 24.14
CA MET A 37 13.82 -0.46 22.86
C MET A 37 14.00 1.06 23.04
N GLN A 38 13.32 1.69 24.00
CA GLN A 38 13.42 3.13 24.24
C GLN A 38 14.72 3.53 24.97
N GLN A 39 15.31 2.67 25.76
CA GLN A 39 16.27 3.10 26.78
C GLN A 39 17.67 3.48 26.30
N HIS A 40 18.20 3.15 25.10
CA HIS A 40 19.54 3.61 24.67
C HIS A 40 19.95 3.25 23.24
N ASN A 41 19.05 2.93 22.32
CA ASN A 41 19.50 2.54 20.98
C ASN A 41 19.07 3.54 19.90
N ILE A 42 20.03 4.29 19.39
CA ILE A 42 19.87 4.97 18.11
C ILE A 42 19.90 3.87 17.04
N PHE A 43 18.84 3.79 16.25
CA PHE A 43 18.80 2.91 15.08
C PHE A 43 19.66 3.51 13.96
N ASP A 44 20.25 2.65 13.15
CA ASP A 44 20.90 3.13 11.92
C ASP A 44 19.84 3.65 10.95
N VAL A 45 18.71 2.92 10.81
CA VAL A 45 17.61 3.29 9.93
C VAL A 45 16.27 3.02 10.61
N ILE A 46 15.36 3.98 10.57
CA ILE A 46 13.93 3.75 10.81
C ILE A 46 13.22 3.74 9.45
N ILE A 47 12.40 2.71 9.23
CA ILE A 47 11.54 2.57 8.05
C ILE A 47 10.10 2.80 8.50
N VAL A 48 9.41 3.76 7.91
CA VAL A 48 7.98 4.01 8.15
C VAL A 48 7.18 3.36 7.02
N GLY A 49 6.42 2.31 7.37
CA GLY A 49 5.68 1.45 6.45
C GLY A 49 6.36 0.09 6.25
N GLY A 50 5.66 -0.98 6.58
CA GLY A 50 6.13 -2.37 6.57
C GLY A 50 5.48 -3.24 5.49
N SER A 51 5.05 -2.66 4.36
CA SER A 51 4.61 -3.41 3.18
C SER A 51 5.82 -3.75 2.28
N TYR A 52 5.60 -4.12 1.03
CA TYR A 52 6.62 -4.67 0.13
C TYR A 52 7.88 -3.81 0.01
N ALA A 53 7.74 -2.48 -0.15
CA ALA A 53 8.88 -1.58 -0.25
C ALA A 53 9.68 -1.52 1.06
N GLY A 54 8.98 -1.36 2.21
CA GLY A 54 9.63 -1.32 3.51
C GLY A 54 10.30 -2.63 3.90
N LEU A 55 9.65 -3.78 3.64
CA LEU A 55 10.24 -5.10 3.86
C LEU A 55 11.48 -5.33 2.97
N SER A 56 11.42 -4.89 1.72
CA SER A 56 12.57 -5.00 0.81
C SER A 56 13.76 -4.14 1.25
N ALA A 57 13.49 -2.90 1.68
CA ALA A 57 14.51 -2.01 2.25
C ALA A 57 15.14 -2.60 3.51
N SER A 58 14.31 -3.12 4.42
CA SER A 58 14.77 -3.72 5.66
C SER A 58 15.57 -5.00 5.44
N MET A 59 15.24 -5.81 4.43
CA MET A 59 16.02 -6.98 4.06
C MET A 59 17.42 -6.57 3.62
N ALA A 60 17.58 -5.56 2.76
CA ALA A 60 18.87 -5.07 2.32
C ALA A 60 19.71 -4.58 3.51
N LEU A 61 19.11 -3.84 4.44
CA LEU A 61 19.76 -3.31 5.64
C LEU A 61 20.10 -4.41 6.65
N GLY A 62 19.20 -5.37 6.91
CA GLY A 62 19.45 -6.50 7.80
C GLY A 62 20.62 -7.38 7.30
N ARG A 63 20.68 -7.62 5.97
CA ARG A 63 21.81 -8.31 5.34
C ARG A 63 23.13 -7.53 5.43
N SER A 64 23.03 -6.21 5.62
CA SER A 64 24.17 -5.32 5.87
C SER A 64 24.46 -5.11 7.36
N LEU A 65 23.85 -5.90 8.25
CA LEU A 65 24.02 -5.88 9.70
C LEU A 65 23.66 -4.55 10.36
N ARG A 66 22.80 -3.72 9.70
CA ARG A 66 22.34 -2.44 10.24
C ARG A 66 21.22 -2.64 11.26
N LYS A 67 21.22 -1.83 12.31
CA LYS A 67 20.12 -1.78 13.30
C LYS A 67 18.90 -1.07 12.71
N VAL A 68 17.85 -1.80 12.43
CA VAL A 68 16.66 -1.30 11.75
C VAL A 68 15.43 -1.39 12.64
N LEU A 69 14.60 -0.36 12.61
CA LEU A 69 13.24 -0.41 13.15
C LEU A 69 12.25 -0.16 12.02
N ILE A 70 11.29 -1.08 11.84
CA ILE A 70 10.15 -0.91 10.96
C ILE A 70 8.96 -0.49 11.81
N ILE A 71 8.38 0.68 11.54
CA ILE A 71 7.12 1.14 12.17
C ILE A 71 6.02 0.96 11.14
N ASP A 72 5.05 0.07 11.42
CA ASP A 72 3.98 -0.27 10.50
C ASP A 72 2.61 -0.29 11.15
N SER A 73 1.63 0.34 10.51
CA SER A 73 0.24 0.39 10.97
C SER A 73 -0.59 -0.84 10.57
N GLY A 74 -0.05 -1.73 9.72
CA GLY A 74 -0.72 -2.95 9.28
C GLY A 74 -1.88 -2.73 8.29
N LYS A 75 -1.90 -1.61 7.56
CA LYS A 75 -2.99 -1.26 6.62
C LYS A 75 -2.47 -1.09 5.20
N PRO A 76 -2.12 -2.18 4.49
CA PRO A 76 -1.64 -2.09 3.11
C PRO A 76 -2.76 -1.67 2.15
N CYS A 77 -2.43 -0.89 1.11
CA CYS A 77 -3.40 -0.35 0.14
C CYS A 77 -4.09 -1.42 -0.70
N ASN A 78 -3.51 -2.61 -0.83
CA ASN A 78 -4.04 -3.73 -1.62
C ASN A 78 -4.71 -4.83 -0.77
N ALA A 79 -5.11 -4.54 0.46
CA ALA A 79 -5.71 -5.52 1.37
C ALA A 79 -6.97 -6.19 0.82
N GLN A 80 -7.78 -5.47 0.03
CA GLN A 80 -9.01 -5.96 -0.58
C GLN A 80 -8.80 -6.71 -1.90
N THR A 81 -7.61 -6.64 -2.50
CA THR A 81 -7.30 -7.30 -3.77
C THR A 81 -7.20 -8.81 -3.57
N PRO A 82 -7.96 -9.64 -4.29
CA PRO A 82 -7.97 -11.08 -4.07
C PRO A 82 -6.63 -11.74 -4.45
N HIS A 83 -6.01 -11.33 -5.56
CA HIS A 83 -4.77 -11.89 -6.07
C HIS A 83 -3.83 -10.79 -6.57
N SER A 84 -2.53 -10.94 -6.32
CA SER A 84 -1.47 -10.11 -6.92
C SER A 84 -0.97 -10.74 -8.18
N HIS A 85 -0.86 -9.95 -9.26
CA HIS A 85 -0.32 -10.41 -10.53
C HIS A 85 0.90 -9.60 -10.97
N ASN A 86 1.58 -10.08 -12.01
CA ASN A 86 2.75 -9.44 -12.60
C ASN A 86 3.91 -9.26 -11.61
N PHE A 87 4.05 -10.20 -10.67
CA PHE A 87 5.23 -10.31 -9.82
C PHE A 87 5.79 -11.73 -9.93
N ILE A 88 6.89 -11.87 -10.67
CA ILE A 88 7.53 -13.16 -10.95
C ILE A 88 7.76 -13.96 -9.66
N THR A 89 7.51 -15.25 -9.69
CA THR A 89 7.51 -16.19 -8.57
C THR A 89 6.32 -16.09 -7.61
N GLN A 90 5.49 -15.05 -7.68
CA GLN A 90 4.32 -14.83 -6.82
C GLN A 90 3.06 -14.45 -7.65
N ASP A 91 3.05 -14.71 -8.95
CA ASP A 91 1.90 -14.41 -9.82
C ASP A 91 0.68 -15.22 -9.37
N GLY A 92 -0.47 -14.53 -9.19
CA GLY A 92 -1.72 -15.13 -8.70
C GLY A 92 -1.79 -15.40 -7.20
N VAL A 93 -0.74 -15.08 -6.42
CA VAL A 93 -0.75 -15.29 -4.97
C VAL A 93 -1.49 -14.15 -4.26
N PRO A 94 -2.33 -14.45 -3.24
CA PRO A 94 -2.99 -13.41 -2.44
C PRO A 94 -1.98 -12.43 -1.80
N PRO A 95 -2.26 -11.12 -1.77
CA PRO A 95 -1.33 -10.11 -1.25
C PRO A 95 -0.87 -10.37 0.19
N ASN A 96 -1.76 -10.84 1.06
CA ASN A 96 -1.44 -11.15 2.45
C ASN A 96 -0.43 -12.30 2.58
N GLU A 97 -0.51 -13.32 1.72
CA GLU A 97 0.44 -14.45 1.73
C GLU A 97 1.84 -14.01 1.29
N ILE A 98 1.92 -13.15 0.26
CA ILE A 98 3.19 -12.56 -0.17
C ILE A 98 3.79 -11.73 0.96
N ALA A 99 2.97 -10.88 1.61
CA ALA A 99 3.41 -10.03 2.72
C ALA A 99 3.89 -10.84 3.93
N MET A 100 3.15 -11.88 4.33
CA MET A 100 3.54 -12.77 5.44
C MET A 100 4.85 -13.51 5.12
N LYS A 101 5.02 -14.03 3.91
CA LYS A 101 6.25 -14.69 3.47
C LYS A 101 7.43 -13.73 3.48
N ALA A 102 7.26 -12.52 2.96
CA ALA A 102 8.29 -11.49 2.95
C ALA A 102 8.69 -11.07 4.37
N ARG A 103 7.71 -10.84 5.25
CA ARG A 103 7.94 -10.52 6.66
C ARG A 103 8.72 -11.62 7.37
N ALA A 104 8.31 -12.87 7.24
CA ALA A 104 9.01 -14.01 7.85
C ALA A 104 10.46 -14.17 7.36
N GLN A 105 10.78 -13.72 6.15
CA GLN A 105 12.15 -13.69 5.65
C GLN A 105 12.97 -12.57 6.30
N VAL A 106 12.36 -11.41 6.54
CA VAL A 106 13.02 -10.26 7.18
C VAL A 106 13.23 -10.51 8.68
N GLU A 107 12.30 -11.16 9.35
CA GLU A 107 12.38 -11.51 10.78
C GLU A 107 13.55 -12.45 11.12
N LYS A 108 14.20 -13.06 10.12
CA LYS A 108 15.42 -13.87 10.31
C LYS A 108 16.68 -13.04 10.61
N TYR A 109 16.65 -11.74 10.42
CA TYR A 109 17.77 -10.84 10.69
C TYR A 109 17.63 -10.23 12.06
N ASP A 110 18.44 -10.66 13.03
CA ASP A 110 18.38 -10.26 14.43
C ASP A 110 18.53 -8.74 14.66
N THR A 111 19.08 -8.02 13.67
CA THR A 111 19.25 -6.56 13.72
C THR A 111 18.00 -5.79 13.28
N VAL A 112 16.96 -6.47 12.78
CA VAL A 112 15.71 -5.86 12.32
C VAL A 112 14.62 -6.04 13.36
N ASN A 113 14.03 -4.94 13.77
CA ASN A 113 12.96 -4.90 14.75
C ASN A 113 11.68 -4.38 14.12
N PHE A 114 10.54 -4.85 14.59
CA PHE A 114 9.21 -4.42 14.15
C PHE A 114 8.46 -3.73 15.30
N TYR A 115 7.88 -2.60 15.01
CA TYR A 115 6.93 -1.89 15.86
C TYR A 115 5.58 -1.79 15.17
N ASN A 116 4.56 -2.41 15.74
CA ASN A 116 3.19 -2.34 15.23
C ASN A 116 2.54 -1.07 15.76
N GLY A 117 2.41 -0.06 14.91
CA GLY A 117 1.84 1.23 15.26
C GLY A 117 1.97 2.26 14.14
N LEU A 118 1.35 3.39 14.34
CA LEU A 118 1.33 4.50 13.40
C LEU A 118 2.35 5.56 13.81
N ALA A 119 3.30 5.89 12.93
CA ALA A 119 4.14 7.07 13.05
C ALA A 119 3.31 8.33 12.75
N VAL A 120 3.34 9.31 13.64
CA VAL A 120 2.49 10.51 13.53
C VAL A 120 3.28 11.83 13.44
N SER A 121 4.50 11.86 13.94
CA SER A 121 5.35 13.04 13.87
C SER A 121 6.82 12.67 13.71
N GLY A 122 7.62 13.64 13.25
CA GLY A 122 9.06 13.51 13.15
C GLY A 122 9.75 14.86 13.26
N LYS A 123 10.96 14.86 13.84
CA LYS A 123 11.82 16.05 13.95
C LYS A 123 13.29 15.67 13.85
N LYS A 124 14.12 16.66 13.49
CA LYS A 124 15.59 16.52 13.50
C LYS A 124 16.14 17.09 14.80
N VAL A 125 16.91 16.29 15.54
CA VAL A 125 17.47 16.66 16.86
C VAL A 125 18.92 16.22 16.94
N GLY A 126 19.85 17.16 17.12
CA GLY A 126 21.27 16.84 17.34
C GLY A 126 21.90 15.97 16.24
N GLY A 127 21.56 16.20 14.97
CA GLY A 127 22.09 15.43 13.84
C GLY A 127 21.38 14.10 13.55
N HIS A 128 20.41 13.70 14.39
CA HIS A 128 19.59 12.52 14.26
C HIS A 128 18.14 12.88 13.94
N PHE A 129 17.39 11.89 13.45
CA PHE A 129 15.93 12.00 13.31
C PHE A 129 15.26 11.33 14.51
N GLU A 130 14.15 11.88 14.95
CA GLU A 130 13.29 11.32 15.97
C GLU A 130 11.89 11.14 15.39
N ILE A 131 11.32 9.95 15.51
CA ILE A 131 9.96 9.62 15.08
C ILE A 131 9.14 9.30 16.31
N GLU A 132 7.95 9.91 16.38
CA GLU A 132 6.96 9.66 17.42
C GLU A 132 5.79 8.87 16.83
N THR A 133 5.30 7.91 17.61
CA THR A 133 4.15 7.09 17.26
C THR A 133 2.87 7.61 17.90
N GLN A 134 1.72 7.18 17.41
CA GLN A 134 0.41 7.52 17.98
C GLN A 134 0.28 7.10 19.46
N ALA A 135 1.02 6.09 19.91
CA ALA A 135 1.06 5.65 21.31
C ALA A 135 1.96 6.53 22.20
N GLY A 136 2.68 7.51 21.61
CA GLY A 136 3.61 8.39 22.33
C GLY A 136 5.03 7.84 22.46
N ASP A 137 5.32 6.67 21.87
CA ASP A 137 6.68 6.14 21.86
C ASP A 137 7.56 6.93 20.90
N GLN A 138 8.81 7.19 21.30
CA GLN A 138 9.78 7.98 20.53
C GLN A 138 11.01 7.14 20.21
N PHE A 139 11.43 7.16 18.94
CA PHE A 139 12.58 6.41 18.44
C PHE A 139 13.54 7.31 17.68
N LYS A 140 14.85 7.14 17.92
CA LYS A 140 15.91 7.93 17.28
C LYS A 140 16.64 7.11 16.21
N THR A 141 17.03 7.77 15.12
CA THR A 141 17.72 7.14 14.01
C THR A 141 18.66 8.08 13.28
N ARG A 142 19.63 7.50 12.59
CA ARG A 142 20.55 8.25 11.70
C ARG A 142 19.93 8.52 10.34
N LYS A 143 19.13 7.58 9.80
CA LYS A 143 18.49 7.69 8.48
C LYS A 143 17.01 7.31 8.58
N LEU A 144 16.21 7.88 7.68
CA LEU A 144 14.78 7.58 7.53
C LEU A 144 14.49 7.05 6.13
N ILE A 145 13.64 6.02 6.04
CA ILE A 145 13.04 5.55 4.79
C ILE A 145 11.53 5.61 4.94
N PHE A 146 10.86 6.38 4.07
CA PHE A 146 9.40 6.44 4.01
C PHE A 146 8.90 5.48 2.92
N ALA A 147 8.28 4.38 3.34
CA ALA A 147 7.64 3.37 2.49
C ALA A 147 6.13 3.35 2.74
N THR A 148 5.55 4.54 2.88
CA THR A 148 4.22 4.77 3.44
C THR A 148 3.08 4.59 2.44
N GLY A 149 3.39 4.45 1.15
CA GLY A 149 2.39 4.37 0.10
C GLY A 149 1.55 5.64 -0.03
N VAL A 150 0.40 5.50 -0.70
CA VAL A 150 -0.57 6.58 -0.93
C VAL A 150 -1.96 6.14 -0.47
N LYS A 151 -2.84 7.12 -0.23
CA LYS A 151 -4.24 6.91 0.09
C LYS A 151 -5.10 7.43 -1.07
N ASP A 152 -5.79 6.51 -1.74
CA ASP A 152 -6.74 6.86 -2.79
C ASP A 152 -7.98 7.56 -2.22
N ILE A 153 -8.43 8.61 -2.91
CA ILE A 153 -9.66 9.34 -2.60
C ILE A 153 -10.75 8.78 -3.51
N MET A 154 -11.59 7.93 -2.94
CA MET A 154 -12.68 7.32 -3.70
C MET A 154 -13.70 8.36 -4.14
N PRO A 155 -14.16 8.34 -5.41
CA PRO A 155 -15.27 9.18 -5.85
C PRO A 155 -16.55 8.80 -5.10
N ASP A 156 -17.43 9.78 -4.93
CA ASP A 156 -18.75 9.58 -4.33
C ASP A 156 -19.71 8.97 -5.36
N ILE A 157 -19.51 7.68 -5.64
CA ILE A 157 -20.32 6.85 -6.53
C ILE A 157 -20.70 5.60 -5.74
N ASP A 158 -21.98 5.32 -5.62
CA ASP A 158 -22.45 4.14 -4.91
C ASP A 158 -21.86 2.85 -5.49
N GLY A 159 -21.39 1.94 -4.63
CA GLY A 159 -20.75 0.69 -5.00
C GLY A 159 -19.25 0.82 -5.40
N PHE A 160 -18.71 2.02 -5.65
CA PHE A 160 -17.34 2.19 -6.13
C PHE A 160 -16.30 1.62 -5.15
N SER A 161 -16.40 2.01 -3.88
CA SER A 161 -15.45 1.56 -2.84
C SER A 161 -15.50 0.05 -2.60
N ALA A 162 -16.67 -0.57 -2.73
CA ALA A 162 -16.84 -2.01 -2.59
C ALA A 162 -16.17 -2.80 -3.73
N CYS A 163 -16.13 -2.21 -4.94
CA CYS A 163 -15.53 -2.78 -6.14
C CYS A 163 -14.03 -2.50 -6.27
N TRP A 164 -13.50 -1.50 -5.54
CA TRP A 164 -12.10 -1.08 -5.65
C TRP A 164 -11.12 -2.19 -5.30
N GLY A 165 -10.13 -2.41 -6.18
CA GLY A 165 -9.14 -3.48 -6.05
C GLY A 165 -9.65 -4.88 -6.41
N LYS A 166 -10.93 -5.01 -6.83
CA LYS A 166 -11.52 -6.26 -7.34
C LYS A 166 -11.88 -6.12 -8.81
N SER A 167 -12.95 -5.40 -9.12
CA SER A 167 -13.45 -5.15 -10.48
C SER A 167 -13.38 -3.67 -10.89
N VAL A 168 -13.23 -2.76 -9.95
CA VAL A 168 -12.75 -1.39 -10.21
C VAL A 168 -11.24 -1.37 -9.95
N ILE A 169 -10.46 -1.15 -11.00
CA ILE A 169 -9.03 -1.40 -11.06
C ILE A 169 -8.29 -0.24 -11.72
N HIS A 170 -7.02 -0.03 -11.37
CA HIS A 170 -6.24 1.08 -11.94
C HIS A 170 -5.14 0.61 -12.91
N CYS A 171 -4.70 -0.65 -12.80
CA CYS A 171 -3.52 -1.17 -13.50
C CYS A 171 -3.89 -2.29 -14.47
N PRO A 172 -3.80 -2.10 -15.78
CA PRO A 172 -4.12 -3.15 -16.74
C PRO A 172 -3.10 -4.30 -16.73
N TYR A 173 -1.86 -4.04 -16.37
CA TYR A 173 -0.83 -5.09 -16.24
C TYR A 173 -1.03 -5.97 -15.00
N CYS A 174 -1.76 -5.46 -14.00
CA CYS A 174 -2.01 -6.20 -12.76
C CYS A 174 -3.30 -7.03 -12.82
N HIS A 175 -4.29 -6.60 -13.63
CA HIS A 175 -5.62 -7.22 -13.63
C HIS A 175 -6.25 -7.35 -15.03
N GLY A 176 -5.60 -6.86 -16.08
CA GLY A 176 -6.20 -6.85 -17.42
C GLY A 176 -6.36 -8.23 -18.03
N TYR A 177 -5.51 -9.18 -17.65
CA TYR A 177 -5.58 -10.54 -18.15
C TYR A 177 -6.85 -11.26 -17.68
N GLU A 178 -7.22 -11.08 -16.41
CA GLU A 178 -8.40 -11.69 -15.78
C GLU A 178 -9.71 -11.16 -16.37
N TYR A 179 -9.70 -9.93 -16.89
CA TYR A 179 -10.84 -9.29 -17.56
C TYR A 179 -10.70 -9.22 -19.08
N SER A 180 -9.74 -9.94 -19.66
CA SER A 180 -9.55 -9.95 -21.11
C SER A 180 -10.79 -10.42 -21.84
N HIS A 181 -11.09 -9.77 -22.98
CA HIS A 181 -12.25 -10.05 -23.86
C HIS A 181 -13.62 -9.87 -23.18
N GLN A 182 -13.70 -9.24 -22.02
CA GLN A 182 -14.97 -8.97 -21.32
C GLN A 182 -15.41 -7.52 -21.51
N PRO A 183 -16.73 -7.22 -21.37
CA PRO A 183 -17.24 -5.86 -21.34
C PRO A 183 -16.55 -5.03 -20.26
N THR A 184 -15.83 -4.01 -20.68
CA THR A 184 -14.96 -3.21 -19.80
C THR A 184 -15.27 -1.73 -19.92
N GLY A 185 -15.33 -1.04 -18.79
CA GLY A 185 -15.47 0.40 -18.70
C GLY A 185 -14.16 1.13 -18.43
N ILE A 186 -14.11 2.40 -18.81
CA ILE A 186 -13.10 3.36 -18.36
C ILE A 186 -13.83 4.54 -17.75
N LEU A 187 -13.57 4.83 -16.48
CA LEU A 187 -14.03 6.04 -15.81
C LEU A 187 -12.94 7.10 -15.90
N ALA A 188 -13.01 7.92 -16.93
CA ALA A 188 -12.10 9.03 -17.19
C ALA A 188 -12.66 9.95 -18.26
N ASN A 189 -12.07 11.14 -18.42
CA ASN A 189 -12.48 12.13 -19.43
C ASN A 189 -11.25 12.76 -20.10
N GLY A 190 -11.45 13.43 -21.24
CA GLY A 190 -10.41 14.12 -21.98
C GLY A 190 -9.25 13.23 -22.38
N GLU A 191 -8.04 13.80 -22.37
CA GLU A 191 -6.80 13.11 -22.77
C GLU A 191 -6.55 11.81 -21.98
N MET A 192 -6.82 11.82 -20.67
CA MET A 192 -6.66 10.62 -19.84
C MET A 192 -7.54 9.46 -20.33
N ALA A 193 -8.80 9.74 -20.68
CA ALA A 193 -9.72 8.72 -21.21
C ALA A 193 -9.23 8.15 -22.53
N PHE A 194 -8.72 9.01 -23.42
CA PHE A 194 -8.19 8.61 -24.72
C PHE A 194 -6.96 7.72 -24.60
N GLU A 195 -5.98 8.11 -23.76
CA GLU A 195 -4.77 7.33 -23.55
C GLU A 195 -5.05 5.98 -22.85
N LEU A 196 -5.96 5.96 -21.87
CA LEU A 196 -6.41 4.71 -21.26
C LEU A 196 -7.12 3.80 -22.25
N ALA A 197 -7.97 4.36 -23.11
CA ALA A 197 -8.68 3.57 -24.13
C ALA A 197 -7.71 2.92 -25.12
N LYS A 198 -6.70 3.64 -25.59
CA LYS A 198 -5.63 3.08 -26.43
C LYS A 198 -4.94 1.89 -25.77
N LEU A 199 -4.61 2.04 -24.49
CA LEU A 199 -3.91 1.01 -23.74
C LEU A 199 -4.80 -0.21 -23.48
N ILE A 200 -6.02 0.00 -22.98
CA ILE A 200 -6.93 -1.07 -22.54
C ILE A 200 -7.54 -1.82 -23.74
N ASN A 201 -7.66 -1.18 -24.89
CA ASN A 201 -8.10 -1.81 -26.14
C ASN A 201 -7.20 -3.00 -26.57
N ASN A 202 -6.03 -3.17 -25.96
CA ASN A 202 -5.20 -4.35 -26.16
C ASN A 202 -5.81 -5.60 -25.50
N TRP A 203 -6.51 -5.46 -24.38
CA TRP A 203 -7.08 -6.59 -23.63
C TRP A 203 -8.53 -6.90 -24.03
N THR A 204 -9.32 -5.90 -24.41
CA THR A 204 -10.72 -6.10 -24.82
C THR A 204 -11.12 -5.14 -25.95
N LYS A 205 -12.01 -5.62 -26.82
CA LYS A 205 -12.63 -4.78 -27.87
C LYS A 205 -14.02 -4.28 -27.47
N ASP A 206 -14.65 -4.88 -26.46
CA ASP A 206 -15.90 -4.39 -25.88
C ASP A 206 -15.59 -3.36 -24.78
N LEU A 207 -15.26 -2.14 -25.24
CA LEU A 207 -14.78 -1.07 -24.39
C LEU A 207 -15.73 0.13 -24.42
N THR A 208 -16.03 0.67 -23.25
CA THR A 208 -16.88 1.84 -23.07
C THR A 208 -16.24 2.86 -22.15
N ILE A 209 -16.11 4.11 -22.59
CA ILE A 209 -15.68 5.24 -21.78
C ILE A 209 -16.90 5.86 -21.11
N PHE A 210 -16.85 6.05 -19.80
CA PHE A 210 -17.80 6.80 -18.99
C PHE A 210 -17.13 8.10 -18.58
N THR A 211 -17.58 9.24 -19.11
CA THR A 211 -16.97 10.55 -18.90
C THR A 211 -17.31 11.15 -17.53
N ASN A 212 -18.37 10.64 -16.90
CA ASN A 212 -18.92 11.10 -15.61
C ASN A 212 -19.13 12.63 -15.57
N GLY A 213 -19.73 13.14 -16.62
CA GLY A 213 -19.96 14.55 -16.90
C GLY A 213 -19.80 14.85 -18.38
N ASP A 214 -19.76 16.11 -18.79
CA ASP A 214 -19.66 16.52 -20.17
C ASP A 214 -18.38 16.01 -20.85
N ILE A 215 -18.49 15.63 -22.11
CA ILE A 215 -17.37 15.08 -22.89
C ILE A 215 -16.30 16.16 -23.11
N MET A 216 -15.08 15.87 -22.65
CA MET A 216 -13.89 16.73 -22.86
C MET A 216 -12.94 16.19 -23.94
N LEU A 217 -13.35 15.16 -24.70
CA LEU A 217 -12.61 14.60 -25.83
C LEU A 217 -12.77 15.51 -27.06
N ASP A 218 -11.69 15.75 -27.79
CA ASP A 218 -11.78 16.49 -29.04
C ASP A 218 -12.35 15.64 -30.19
N LYS A 219 -12.67 16.30 -31.33
CA LYS A 219 -13.23 15.63 -32.51
C LYS A 219 -12.32 14.55 -33.09
N GLY A 220 -10.99 14.77 -33.06
CA GLY A 220 -10.02 13.83 -33.59
C GLY A 220 -9.93 12.57 -32.72
N GLN A 221 -9.97 12.75 -31.39
CA GLN A 221 -10.03 11.67 -30.41
C GLN A 221 -11.32 10.86 -30.57
N LEU A 222 -12.49 11.52 -30.62
CA LEU A 222 -13.78 10.86 -30.82
C LEU A 222 -13.82 10.05 -32.10
N ASN A 223 -13.32 10.57 -33.24
CA ASN A 223 -13.26 9.84 -34.50
C ASN A 223 -12.36 8.59 -34.43
N LYS A 224 -11.22 8.66 -33.72
CA LYS A 224 -10.35 7.50 -33.48
C LYS A 224 -11.02 6.45 -32.59
N LEU A 225 -11.68 6.87 -31.53
CA LEU A 225 -12.44 5.96 -30.66
C LEU A 225 -13.56 5.25 -31.42
N LEU A 226 -14.31 6.00 -32.24
CA LEU A 226 -15.35 5.45 -33.11
C LEU A 226 -14.81 4.44 -34.12
N PHE A 227 -13.67 4.75 -34.77
CA PHE A 227 -12.99 3.84 -35.70
C PHE A 227 -12.62 2.50 -35.02
N HIS A 228 -12.22 2.52 -33.74
CA HIS A 228 -11.94 1.35 -32.95
C HIS A 228 -13.19 0.75 -32.25
N GLN A 229 -14.40 1.22 -32.57
CA GLN A 229 -15.69 0.78 -32.01
C GLN A 229 -15.79 0.96 -30.50
N ILE A 230 -15.01 1.90 -29.92
CA ILE A 230 -15.04 2.24 -28.50
C ILE A 230 -16.21 3.20 -28.26
N LYS A 231 -17.12 2.80 -27.38
CA LYS A 231 -18.31 3.60 -27.01
C LYS A 231 -17.90 4.72 -26.04
N VAL A 232 -18.57 5.87 -26.15
CA VAL A 232 -18.44 6.98 -25.21
C VAL A 232 -19.81 7.30 -24.63
N VAL A 233 -19.94 7.18 -23.32
CA VAL A 233 -21.15 7.48 -22.58
C VAL A 233 -20.97 8.82 -21.88
N ASN A 234 -21.79 9.79 -22.25
CA ASN A 234 -21.91 11.09 -21.62
C ASN A 234 -22.85 11.00 -20.41
N GLY A 235 -22.55 11.75 -19.37
CA GLY A 235 -23.40 11.84 -18.17
C GLY A 235 -22.78 11.21 -16.94
N GLU A 236 -23.35 11.55 -15.79
CA GLU A 236 -22.83 11.12 -14.51
C GLU A 236 -23.27 9.68 -14.17
N ILE A 237 -22.38 8.94 -13.53
CA ILE A 237 -22.66 7.63 -12.97
C ILE A 237 -23.45 7.81 -11.66
N ALA A 238 -24.55 7.07 -11.51
CA ALA A 238 -25.32 6.99 -10.28
C ALA A 238 -24.79 5.89 -9.36
N SER A 239 -24.57 4.68 -9.92
CA SER A 239 -24.15 3.54 -9.11
C SER A 239 -23.38 2.50 -9.92
N LEU A 240 -22.60 1.71 -9.20
CA LEU A 240 -21.96 0.48 -9.66
C LEU A 240 -22.66 -0.72 -9.00
N ASN A 241 -23.52 -1.40 -9.75
CA ASN A 241 -24.26 -2.56 -9.29
C ASN A 241 -23.34 -3.79 -9.30
N HIS A 242 -23.12 -4.41 -8.14
CA HIS A 242 -22.12 -5.46 -7.96
C HIS A 242 -22.60 -6.60 -7.07
N ASN A 243 -21.91 -7.75 -7.14
CA ASN A 243 -22.00 -8.80 -6.15
C ASN A 243 -20.63 -9.00 -5.49
N ASP A 244 -20.52 -8.77 -4.17
CA ASP A 244 -19.29 -8.86 -3.38
C ASP A 244 -18.09 -8.08 -3.96
N GLY A 245 -18.35 -6.92 -4.58
CA GLY A 245 -17.34 -6.09 -5.21
C GLY A 245 -16.98 -6.51 -6.65
N TYR A 246 -17.67 -7.49 -7.23
CA TYR A 246 -17.55 -7.84 -8.64
C TYR A 246 -18.66 -7.17 -9.42
N LEU A 247 -18.29 -6.21 -10.25
CA LEU A 247 -19.16 -5.37 -11.04
C LEU A 247 -20.01 -6.19 -12.01
N LYS A 248 -21.27 -5.81 -12.17
CA LYS A 248 -22.22 -6.39 -13.11
C LYS A 248 -22.77 -5.36 -14.07
N GLU A 249 -23.02 -4.15 -13.57
CA GLU A 249 -23.72 -3.11 -14.31
C GLU A 249 -23.33 -1.74 -13.78
N ILE A 250 -23.19 -0.78 -14.66
CA ILE A 250 -23.08 0.64 -14.34
C ILE A 250 -24.41 1.30 -14.66
N GLU A 251 -25.00 2.02 -13.71
CA GLU A 251 -26.19 2.83 -13.90
C GLU A 251 -25.81 4.31 -13.93
N THR A 252 -26.30 5.03 -14.94
CA THR A 252 -26.11 6.48 -15.07
C THR A 252 -27.31 7.23 -14.46
N LYS A 253 -27.14 8.51 -14.10
CA LYS A 253 -28.21 9.32 -13.47
C LYS A 253 -29.45 9.50 -14.35
N ASP A 254 -29.33 9.32 -15.67
CA ASP A 254 -30.46 9.28 -16.60
C ASP A 254 -31.18 7.91 -16.65
N GLY A 255 -30.79 6.97 -15.80
CA GLY A 255 -31.40 5.65 -15.64
C GLY A 255 -30.99 4.61 -16.68
N LYS A 256 -30.02 4.91 -17.53
CA LYS A 256 -29.45 3.91 -18.46
C LYS A 256 -28.51 2.95 -17.75
N LYS A 257 -28.53 1.69 -18.21
CA LYS A 257 -27.78 0.60 -17.62
C LYS A 257 -26.85 -0.02 -18.64
N TYR A 258 -25.62 -0.31 -18.19
CA TYR A 258 -24.54 -0.84 -19.01
C TYR A 258 -23.95 -2.06 -18.33
N ALA A 259 -24.06 -3.24 -18.94
CA ALA A 259 -23.44 -4.46 -18.46
C ALA A 259 -21.92 -4.35 -18.62
N ILE A 260 -21.20 -4.23 -17.52
CA ILE A 260 -19.75 -4.03 -17.45
C ILE A 260 -19.17 -4.92 -16.34
N ASN A 261 -18.15 -5.68 -16.66
CA ASN A 261 -17.51 -6.61 -15.72
C ASN A 261 -16.30 -6.03 -15.00
N ALA A 262 -15.61 -5.09 -15.62
CA ALA A 262 -14.49 -4.37 -15.03
C ALA A 262 -14.56 -2.88 -15.38
N LEU A 263 -14.12 -2.03 -14.45
CA LEU A 263 -14.04 -0.58 -14.66
C LEU A 263 -12.62 -0.10 -14.33
N TYR A 264 -11.92 0.40 -15.33
CA TYR A 264 -10.65 1.09 -15.09
C TYR A 264 -10.90 2.51 -14.59
N ALA A 265 -10.33 2.83 -13.43
CA ALA A 265 -10.43 4.15 -12.84
C ALA A 265 -9.10 4.57 -12.21
N ARG A 266 -8.84 5.87 -12.23
CA ARG A 266 -7.68 6.48 -11.57
C ARG A 266 -8.17 7.57 -10.60
N PRO A 267 -8.63 7.19 -9.39
CA PRO A 267 -8.99 8.17 -8.38
C PRO A 267 -7.78 9.03 -8.03
N THR A 268 -8.04 10.25 -7.59
CA THR A 268 -7.00 11.09 -7.00
C THR A 268 -6.47 10.45 -5.72
N PHE A 269 -5.28 10.81 -5.30
CA PHE A 269 -4.70 10.31 -4.07
C PHE A 269 -4.03 11.43 -3.28
N VAL A 270 -3.76 11.16 -2.00
CA VAL A 270 -2.91 11.96 -1.13
C VAL A 270 -1.78 11.10 -0.57
N GLN A 271 -0.68 11.72 -0.15
CA GLN A 271 0.34 11.02 0.61
C GLN A 271 -0.28 10.45 1.90
N HIS A 272 -0.07 9.17 2.16
CA HIS A 272 -0.65 8.50 3.33
C HIS A 272 -0.03 9.01 4.65
N CYS A 273 1.18 9.57 4.60
CA CYS A 273 1.94 10.08 5.72
C CYS A 273 2.43 11.50 5.44
N SER A 274 2.15 12.43 6.34
CA SER A 274 2.58 13.84 6.23
C SER A 274 3.98 14.10 6.79
N ILE A 275 4.60 13.16 7.48
CA ILE A 275 5.91 13.33 8.11
C ILE A 275 7.00 13.74 7.11
N PRO A 276 7.10 13.17 5.89
CA PRO A 276 8.09 13.64 4.91
C PRO A 276 7.97 15.13 4.60
N LEU A 277 6.73 15.62 4.47
CA LEU A 277 6.47 17.03 4.18
C LEU A 277 6.87 17.94 5.36
N SER A 278 6.68 17.48 6.60
CA SER A 278 7.13 18.24 7.80
C SER A 278 8.64 18.37 7.90
N PHE A 279 9.40 17.44 7.27
CA PHE A 279 10.85 17.56 7.11
C PHE A 279 11.26 18.44 5.93
N GLY A 280 10.34 18.89 5.09
CA GLY A 280 10.62 19.68 3.89
C GLY A 280 10.91 18.84 2.65
N CYS A 281 10.50 17.58 2.62
CA CYS A 281 10.57 16.78 1.40
C CYS A 281 9.65 17.36 0.32
N GLU A 282 10.17 17.46 -0.90
CA GLU A 282 9.43 17.98 -2.05
C GLU A 282 8.50 16.93 -2.66
N LEU A 283 7.42 17.42 -3.26
CA LEU A 283 6.54 16.61 -4.12
C LEU A 283 6.80 16.89 -5.60
N THR A 284 6.49 15.91 -6.44
CA THR A 284 6.35 16.10 -7.89
C THR A 284 5.02 16.82 -8.19
N GLU A 285 4.85 17.27 -9.44
CA GLU A 285 3.57 17.83 -9.92
C GLU A 285 2.39 16.85 -9.76
N GLN A 286 2.67 15.55 -9.73
CA GLN A 286 1.67 14.49 -9.54
C GLN A 286 1.49 14.09 -8.06
N ASN A 287 1.98 14.89 -7.10
CA ASN A 287 1.89 14.65 -5.66
C ASN A 287 2.63 13.40 -5.13
N HIS A 288 3.60 12.86 -5.85
CA HIS A 288 4.52 11.85 -5.32
C HIS A 288 5.71 12.53 -4.61
N LEU A 289 6.28 11.87 -3.59
CA LEU A 289 7.54 12.31 -3.01
C LEU A 289 8.63 12.28 -4.08
N LYS A 290 9.29 13.43 -4.25
CA LYS A 290 10.36 13.58 -5.24
C LYS A 290 11.63 12.90 -4.74
N VAL A 291 12.11 11.94 -5.52
CA VAL A 291 13.34 11.20 -5.25
C VAL A 291 14.22 11.14 -6.49
N ASP A 292 15.51 10.95 -6.28
CA ASP A 292 16.44 10.65 -7.36
C ASP A 292 16.41 9.14 -7.73
N ILE A 293 17.24 8.73 -8.67
CA ILE A 293 17.36 7.32 -9.10
C ILE A 293 17.84 6.38 -7.98
N PHE A 294 18.37 6.92 -6.89
CA PHE A 294 18.85 6.21 -5.71
C PHE A 294 17.84 6.26 -4.54
N GLN A 295 16.61 6.72 -4.80
CA GLN A 295 15.53 6.88 -3.82
C GLN A 295 15.84 7.90 -2.71
N LYS A 296 16.77 8.85 -2.95
CA LYS A 296 17.07 9.96 -2.04
C LYS A 296 16.11 11.10 -2.26
N THR A 297 15.57 11.66 -1.19
CA THR A 297 14.80 12.92 -1.24
C THR A 297 15.75 14.13 -1.32
N ASN A 298 15.19 15.33 -1.43
CA ASN A 298 15.95 16.58 -1.30
C ASN A 298 16.52 16.80 0.11
N ILE A 299 16.09 16.04 1.13
CA ILE A 299 16.56 16.15 2.52
C ILE A 299 17.63 15.08 2.79
N PRO A 300 18.89 15.48 3.10
CA PRO A 300 19.97 14.52 3.39
C PRO A 300 19.62 13.58 4.53
N GLY A 301 19.78 12.28 4.29
CA GLY A 301 19.48 11.21 5.25
C GLY A 301 18.03 10.73 5.23
N ILE A 302 17.18 11.30 4.37
CA ILE A 302 15.80 10.85 4.16
C ILE A 302 15.65 10.25 2.76
N TYR A 303 15.08 9.05 2.71
CA TYR A 303 14.77 8.27 1.51
C TYR A 303 13.26 8.01 1.43
N ALA A 304 12.78 7.75 0.23
CA ALA A 304 11.39 7.29 0.05
C ALA A 304 11.33 6.24 -1.04
N CYS A 305 10.41 5.27 -0.93
CA CYS A 305 10.27 4.17 -1.88
C CYS A 305 8.86 3.59 -1.89
N GLY A 306 8.48 2.93 -2.98
CA GLY A 306 7.16 2.39 -3.19
C GLY A 306 6.18 3.42 -3.78
N ASP A 307 4.89 3.17 -3.61
CA ASP A 307 3.82 3.93 -4.27
C ASP A 307 3.77 5.42 -3.91
N ASN A 308 4.40 5.83 -2.82
CA ASN A 308 4.52 7.24 -2.43
C ASN A 308 5.47 8.04 -3.34
N THR A 309 6.28 7.37 -4.18
CA THR A 309 7.28 8.01 -5.07
C THR A 309 7.00 7.87 -6.55
N THR A 310 6.03 7.03 -6.96
CA THR A 310 5.85 6.66 -8.37
C THR A 310 4.41 6.36 -8.74
N MET A 311 4.05 6.63 -10.00
CA MET A 311 2.80 6.18 -10.60
C MET A 311 2.77 4.67 -10.89
N MET A 312 3.93 4.00 -10.93
CA MET A 312 4.07 2.56 -11.16
C MET A 312 3.77 1.77 -9.88
N ARG A 313 2.49 1.76 -9.48
CA ARG A 313 1.99 1.13 -8.26
C ARG A 313 1.87 -0.39 -8.45
N THR A 314 3.02 -1.08 -8.44
CA THR A 314 3.10 -2.54 -8.57
C THR A 314 3.98 -3.13 -7.45
N VAL A 315 3.72 -4.39 -7.09
CA VAL A 315 4.54 -5.11 -6.10
C VAL A 315 6.01 -5.15 -6.54
N ALA A 316 6.26 -5.42 -7.82
CA ALA A 316 7.61 -5.47 -8.38
C ALA A 316 8.35 -4.13 -8.24
N ALA A 317 7.71 -3.00 -8.59
CA ALA A 317 8.29 -1.67 -8.45
C ALA A 317 8.53 -1.31 -6.97
N ALA A 318 7.61 -1.64 -6.09
CA ALA A 318 7.75 -1.42 -4.66
C ALA A 318 8.95 -2.20 -4.07
N VAL A 319 9.10 -3.47 -4.43
CA VAL A 319 10.24 -4.30 -4.02
C VAL A 319 11.56 -3.74 -4.55
N ALA A 320 11.61 -3.37 -5.83
CA ALA A 320 12.84 -2.85 -6.45
C ALA A 320 13.27 -1.51 -5.82
N SER A 321 12.34 -0.56 -5.67
CA SER A 321 12.64 0.75 -5.05
C SER A 321 13.01 0.62 -3.57
N GLY A 322 12.36 -0.28 -2.84
CA GLY A 322 12.72 -0.57 -1.44
C GLY A 322 14.13 -1.11 -1.31
N ASN A 323 14.52 -2.08 -2.14
CA ASN A 323 15.88 -2.62 -2.15
C ASN A 323 16.92 -1.52 -2.43
N MET A 324 16.65 -0.65 -3.42
CA MET A 324 17.51 0.49 -3.76
C MET A 324 17.65 1.44 -2.57
N ALA A 325 16.54 1.85 -1.94
CA ALA A 325 16.55 2.75 -0.79
C ALA A 325 17.38 2.20 0.37
N GLY A 326 17.19 0.90 0.70
CA GLY A 326 17.96 0.23 1.75
C GLY A 326 19.46 0.17 1.45
N GLY A 327 19.83 -0.20 0.22
CA GLY A 327 21.22 -0.25 -0.23
C GLY A 327 21.89 1.12 -0.19
N MET A 328 21.20 2.18 -0.62
CA MET A 328 21.74 3.54 -0.63
C MET A 328 21.85 4.14 0.77
N ALA A 329 20.87 3.89 1.64
CA ALA A 329 20.97 4.27 3.05
C ALA A 329 22.18 3.63 3.73
N ASN A 330 22.44 2.34 3.47
CA ASN A 330 23.64 1.67 3.97
C ASN A 330 24.92 2.26 3.40
N ARG A 331 24.97 2.57 2.11
CA ARG A 331 26.13 3.20 1.48
C ARG A 331 26.48 4.55 2.14
N ASP A 332 25.46 5.38 2.39
CA ASP A 332 25.67 6.67 3.04
C ASP A 332 26.14 6.49 4.50
N LEU A 333 25.60 5.50 5.22
CA LEU A 333 26.07 5.15 6.58
C LEU A 333 27.51 4.68 6.59
N ILE A 334 27.93 3.85 5.62
CA ILE A 334 29.32 3.43 5.47
C ILE A 334 30.24 4.64 5.26
N SER A 335 29.82 5.57 4.39
CA SER A 335 30.61 6.79 4.12
C SER A 335 30.70 7.73 5.31
N GLU A 336 29.76 7.68 6.25
CA GLU A 336 29.78 8.45 7.50
C GLU A 336 30.62 7.77 8.59
N ASP A 337 30.66 6.43 8.58
CA ASP A 337 31.35 5.62 9.58
C ASP A 337 32.85 5.45 9.27
N PHE A 338 33.27 5.63 8.00
CA PHE A 338 34.64 5.47 7.50
C PHE A 338 35.41 6.77 7.56
#